data_7bacbd693676ed2d453fc2e9a25415d1
#
_entry.id   7bacbd693676ed2d453fc2e9a25415d1
#
_cell.length_a   1.000
_cell.length_b   1.000
_cell.length_c   1.000
_cell.angle_alpha   90.00
_cell.angle_beta   90.00
_cell.angle_gamma   90.00
#
_symmetry.space_group_name_H-M   'P 1'
#
loop_
_entity.id
_entity.type
_entity.pdbx_description
1 polymer ?
#
loop_
_entity_poly.entity_id
_entity_poly.type
_entity_poly.pdbx_seq_one_letter_code
_entity_poly.pdbx_strand_id
1 'polypeptide(L)'
;MSKCGYIGQLELQPSISNYGYNLKLENFPGGSETFEIILKFCYGLPVDLNPNNIASLRCASEFLEMTEEFEDGNLITKTEAFLTFAVLCSWKDTITILKSCEALSPWAENLQIVRRCCDSLAWKASRENSSTGDAVHEEGWWFDDIAILRIDHFRRIITAIRAKGTTPEIIGKYIMHYAERWLPGMVMEIGARGYGHGENDLQFSICCQEEEGGIAHSNEQKAIIESLISMLPPQQEAVSCKFLLQMLKMAMLYSATPALISELEKRVGMMLEDASVNDLLIPSYKNFDKGKLTK
;
A
#
# COMPACT_ATOMS: atom_id res chain seq x y z
N MET A 1 23.96 -8.90 -28.48
CA MET A 1 22.50 -8.81 -28.22
C MET A 1 21.94 -7.54 -28.86
N SER A 2 21.52 -7.61 -30.10
CA SER A 2 21.13 -6.44 -30.91
C SER A 2 19.89 -5.67 -30.41
N LYS A 3 19.09 -6.27 -29.54
CA LYS A 3 17.83 -5.67 -29.00
C LYS A 3 18.00 -4.82 -27.74
N CYS A 4 19.20 -4.80 -27.14
CA CYS A 4 19.48 -4.12 -25.88
C CYS A 4 20.54 -3.04 -26.10
N GLY A 5 20.20 -1.76 -25.98
CA GLY A 5 21.14 -0.64 -26.13
C GLY A 5 22.24 -0.67 -25.10
N TYR A 6 21.88 -0.86 -23.82
CA TYR A 6 22.84 -0.92 -22.72
C TYR A 6 23.92 -1.99 -22.89
N ILE A 7 23.55 -3.21 -23.30
CA ILE A 7 24.50 -4.31 -23.52
C ILE A 7 25.34 -4.05 -24.77
N GLY A 8 24.75 -3.49 -25.84
CA GLY A 8 25.48 -3.10 -27.05
C GLY A 8 26.55 -2.06 -26.79
N GLN A 9 26.30 -1.09 -25.91
CA GLN A 9 27.30 -0.09 -25.51
C GLN A 9 28.47 -0.71 -24.72
N LEU A 10 28.18 -1.72 -23.87
CA LEU A 10 29.22 -2.43 -23.11
C LEU A 10 30.12 -3.29 -24.01
N GLU A 11 29.58 -3.89 -25.07
CA GLU A 11 30.37 -4.65 -26.06
C GLU A 11 31.35 -3.77 -26.83
N LEU A 12 31.10 -2.48 -26.93
CA LEU A 12 31.98 -1.51 -27.62
C LEU A 12 33.15 -1.03 -26.75
N GLN A 13 33.15 -1.32 -25.44
CA GLN A 13 34.28 -0.98 -24.57
C GLN A 13 35.40 -2.02 -24.72
N PRO A 14 36.64 -1.64 -25.11
CA PRO A 14 37.74 -2.58 -25.27
C PRO A 14 38.19 -3.10 -23.91
N SER A 15 37.66 -4.24 -23.50
CA SER A 15 38.15 -4.95 -22.32
C SER A 15 39.29 -5.88 -22.70
N ILE A 16 40.42 -5.62 -22.09
CA ILE A 16 41.65 -6.41 -22.23
C ILE A 16 41.54 -7.70 -21.42
N SER A 17 40.71 -8.66 -21.83
CA SER A 17 40.86 -10.03 -21.33
C SER A 17 40.28 -11.05 -22.29
N ASN A 18 41.11 -12.04 -22.61
CA ASN A 18 40.82 -13.20 -23.48
C ASN A 18 39.88 -14.24 -22.82
N TYR A 19 39.25 -13.93 -21.72
CA TYR A 19 38.32 -14.79 -20.98
C TYR A 19 36.99 -14.07 -20.88
N GLY A 20 35.95 -14.65 -21.42
CA GLY A 20 34.56 -14.21 -21.49
C GLY A 20 34.11 -13.07 -20.59
N TYR A 21 33.15 -12.28 -21.03
CA TYR A 21 32.65 -11.13 -20.29
C TYR A 21 31.81 -11.60 -19.10
N ASN A 22 32.20 -11.27 -17.87
CA ASN A 22 31.35 -11.35 -16.69
C ASN A 22 30.69 -9.98 -16.48
N LEU A 23 29.44 -9.86 -16.91
CA LEU A 23 28.63 -8.66 -16.67
C LEU A 23 27.84 -8.78 -15.36
N LYS A 24 28.15 -7.92 -14.41
CA LYS A 24 27.39 -7.78 -13.18
C LYS A 24 26.39 -6.63 -13.32
N LEU A 25 25.09 -6.94 -13.34
CA LEU A 25 24.03 -5.96 -13.34
C LEU A 25 23.64 -5.66 -11.88
N GLU A 26 24.08 -4.51 -11.36
CA GLU A 26 23.73 -4.09 -10.01
C GLU A 26 22.34 -3.40 -10.01
N ASN A 27 21.52 -3.69 -9.00
CA ASN A 27 20.17 -3.12 -8.84
C ASN A 27 19.25 -3.33 -10.04
N PHE A 28 19.40 -4.46 -10.73
CA PHE A 28 18.58 -4.79 -11.88
C PHE A 28 17.10 -4.96 -11.48
N PRO A 29 16.15 -4.21 -12.09
CA PRO A 29 14.74 -4.27 -11.73
C PRO A 29 14.13 -5.66 -11.95
N GLY A 30 13.51 -6.23 -10.93
CA GLY A 30 12.85 -7.54 -11.01
C GLY A 30 13.79 -8.76 -10.97
N GLY A 31 15.09 -8.56 -10.76
CA GLY A 31 16.05 -9.64 -10.49
C GLY A 31 16.25 -10.65 -11.63
N SER A 32 16.77 -11.83 -11.26
CA SER A 32 17.14 -12.89 -12.20
C SER A 32 15.98 -13.45 -13.02
N GLU A 33 14.82 -13.58 -12.43
CA GLU A 33 13.62 -14.11 -13.11
C GLU A 33 13.19 -13.19 -14.26
N THR A 34 13.16 -11.88 -14.01
CA THR A 34 12.84 -10.88 -15.05
C THR A 34 13.92 -10.89 -16.15
N PHE A 35 15.19 -11.01 -15.78
CA PHE A 35 16.28 -11.08 -16.74
C PHE A 35 16.19 -12.32 -17.64
N GLU A 36 15.81 -13.48 -17.10
CA GLU A 36 15.57 -14.70 -17.88
C GLU A 36 14.49 -14.49 -18.95
N ILE A 37 13.39 -13.82 -18.59
CA ILE A 37 12.32 -13.53 -19.56
C ILE A 37 12.82 -12.60 -20.67
N ILE A 38 13.63 -11.61 -20.33
CA ILE A 38 14.25 -10.69 -21.31
C ILE A 38 15.20 -11.46 -22.24
N LEU A 39 15.99 -12.40 -21.72
CA LEU A 39 16.83 -13.24 -22.57
C LEU A 39 15.99 -14.03 -23.56
N LYS A 40 14.90 -14.66 -23.12
CA LYS A 40 13.96 -15.36 -24.02
C LYS A 40 13.48 -14.45 -25.15
N PHE A 41 13.12 -13.21 -24.82
CA PHE A 41 12.72 -12.22 -25.81
C PHE A 41 13.85 -11.90 -26.79
N CYS A 42 15.08 -11.69 -26.31
CA CYS A 42 16.23 -11.40 -27.15
C CYS A 42 16.56 -12.54 -28.14
N TYR A 43 16.32 -13.78 -27.73
CA TYR A 43 16.49 -14.96 -28.60
C TYR A 43 15.26 -15.26 -29.49
N GLY A 44 14.27 -14.38 -29.52
CA GLY A 44 13.08 -14.54 -30.35
C GLY A 44 12.09 -15.59 -29.83
N LEU A 45 12.20 -16.03 -28.57
CA LEU A 45 11.25 -16.90 -27.93
C LEU A 45 10.00 -16.13 -27.50
N PRO A 46 8.82 -16.74 -27.52
CA PRO A 46 7.60 -16.08 -27.05
C PRO A 46 7.70 -15.72 -25.57
N VAL A 47 7.26 -14.52 -25.23
CA VAL A 47 7.17 -14.02 -23.86
C VAL A 47 5.72 -13.81 -23.50
N ASP A 48 5.28 -14.42 -22.43
CA ASP A 48 3.94 -14.25 -21.88
C ASP A 48 3.91 -13.04 -20.94
N LEU A 49 3.19 -11.99 -21.34
CA LEU A 49 2.99 -10.78 -20.55
C LEU A 49 1.74 -10.95 -19.69
N ASN A 50 1.87 -10.76 -18.40
CA ASN A 50 0.77 -10.88 -17.43
C ASN A 50 0.90 -9.85 -16.30
N PRO A 51 -0.14 -9.62 -15.48
CA PRO A 51 -0.12 -8.62 -14.42
C PRO A 51 0.98 -8.80 -13.37
N ASN A 52 1.52 -10.02 -13.18
CA ASN A 52 2.56 -10.26 -12.18
C ASN A 52 3.96 -9.87 -12.68
N ASN A 53 4.21 -9.95 -14.00
CA ASN A 53 5.54 -9.70 -14.55
C ASN A 53 5.67 -8.38 -15.32
N ILE A 54 4.56 -7.73 -15.65
CA ILE A 54 4.57 -6.59 -16.56
C ILE A 54 5.32 -5.38 -15.99
N ALA A 55 5.19 -5.08 -14.70
CA ALA A 55 5.88 -3.94 -14.09
C ALA A 55 7.40 -4.16 -14.05
N SER A 56 7.85 -5.37 -13.66
CA SER A 56 9.28 -5.70 -13.65
C SER A 56 9.88 -5.71 -15.06
N LEU A 57 9.16 -6.27 -16.04
CA LEU A 57 9.60 -6.26 -17.42
C LEU A 57 9.67 -4.85 -18.00
N ARG A 58 8.69 -3.97 -17.68
CA ARG A 58 8.73 -2.57 -18.14
C ARG A 58 9.91 -1.81 -17.52
N CYS A 59 10.17 -1.99 -16.25
CA CYS A 59 11.32 -1.38 -15.57
C CYS A 59 12.64 -1.92 -16.11
N ALA A 60 12.75 -3.23 -16.27
CA ALA A 60 13.97 -3.87 -16.77
C ALA A 60 14.24 -3.56 -18.25
N SER A 61 13.21 -3.46 -19.08
CA SER A 61 13.37 -3.06 -20.48
C SER A 61 13.86 -1.61 -20.62
N GLU A 62 13.42 -0.72 -19.72
CA GLU A 62 13.96 0.64 -19.63
C GLU A 62 15.43 0.64 -19.21
N PHE A 63 15.75 -0.12 -18.14
CA PHE A 63 17.13 -0.29 -17.66
C PHE A 63 18.08 -0.76 -18.75
N LEU A 64 17.61 -1.66 -19.63
CA LEU A 64 18.40 -2.23 -20.73
C LEU A 64 18.31 -1.42 -22.04
N GLU A 65 17.62 -0.28 -22.04
CA GLU A 65 17.43 0.58 -23.22
C GLU A 65 16.88 -0.21 -24.44
N MET A 66 15.81 -1.00 -24.21
CA MET A 66 15.19 -1.83 -25.26
C MET A 66 14.16 -1.02 -26.07
N THR A 67 14.65 0.03 -26.75
CA THR A 67 13.84 0.97 -27.53
C THR A 67 13.61 0.48 -28.97
N GLU A 68 12.67 1.14 -29.68
CA GLU A 68 12.40 0.89 -31.10
C GLU A 68 13.63 1.24 -32.03
N GLU A 69 14.62 2.01 -31.53
CA GLU A 69 15.85 2.31 -32.27
C GLU A 69 16.68 1.05 -32.53
N PHE A 70 16.57 0.04 -31.68
CA PHE A 70 17.32 -1.21 -31.80
C PHE A 70 16.53 -2.30 -32.54
N GLU A 71 15.19 -2.34 -32.38
CA GLU A 71 14.31 -3.29 -33.06
C GLU A 71 12.87 -2.82 -33.00
N ASP A 72 12.14 -2.89 -34.11
CA ASP A 72 10.71 -2.63 -34.20
C ASP A 72 9.91 -3.60 -33.31
N GLY A 73 8.97 -3.10 -32.56
CA GLY A 73 8.19 -3.91 -31.60
C GLY A 73 9.02 -4.43 -30.43
N ASN A 74 9.99 -3.64 -29.97
CA ASN A 74 10.84 -3.98 -28.84
C ASN A 74 10.06 -4.02 -27.52
N LEU A 75 10.68 -4.45 -26.45
CA LEU A 75 10.00 -4.83 -25.21
C LEU A 75 9.39 -3.63 -24.47
N ILE A 76 10.00 -2.43 -24.56
CA ILE A 76 9.41 -1.20 -23.99
C ILE A 76 8.01 -0.96 -24.57
N THR A 77 7.86 -0.94 -25.89
CA THR A 77 6.58 -0.69 -26.56
C THR A 77 5.55 -1.76 -26.24
N LYS A 78 5.96 -3.05 -26.23
CA LYS A 78 5.04 -4.16 -25.91
C LYS A 78 4.54 -4.10 -24.47
N THR A 79 5.44 -3.84 -23.53
CA THR A 79 5.09 -3.75 -22.10
C THR A 79 4.23 -2.53 -21.82
N GLU A 80 4.49 -1.40 -22.48
CA GLU A 80 3.70 -0.17 -22.33
C GLU A 80 2.26 -0.35 -22.88
N ALA A 81 2.11 -0.99 -24.01
CA ALA A 81 0.79 -1.31 -24.58
C ALA A 81 -0.01 -2.22 -23.64
N PHE A 82 0.62 -3.27 -23.09
CA PHE A 82 -0.03 -4.18 -22.16
C PHE A 82 -0.41 -3.48 -20.84
N LEU A 83 0.49 -2.67 -20.27
CA LEU A 83 0.20 -1.88 -19.06
C LEU A 83 -1.01 -0.98 -19.27
N THR A 84 -1.08 -0.29 -20.41
CA THR A 84 -2.21 0.59 -20.73
C THR A 84 -3.52 -0.19 -20.79
N PHE A 85 -3.52 -1.36 -21.42
CA PHE A 85 -4.68 -2.22 -21.50
C PHE A 85 -5.09 -2.78 -20.12
N ALA A 86 -4.17 -3.38 -19.37
CA ALA A 86 -4.47 -3.99 -18.07
C ALA A 86 -4.95 -2.95 -17.05
N VAL A 87 -4.28 -1.80 -16.94
CA VAL A 87 -4.64 -0.74 -16.00
C VAL A 87 -6.02 -0.15 -16.31
N LEU A 88 -6.38 -0.02 -17.58
CA LEU A 88 -7.67 0.55 -17.97
C LEU A 88 -8.82 -0.45 -17.88
N CYS A 89 -8.59 -1.75 -18.11
CA CYS A 89 -9.66 -2.74 -18.26
C CYS A 89 -10.02 -3.48 -16.97
N SER A 90 -9.02 -3.86 -16.15
CA SER A 90 -9.24 -4.77 -15.02
C SER A 90 -8.89 -4.13 -13.67
N TRP A 91 -9.81 -4.24 -12.71
CA TRP A 91 -9.56 -3.84 -11.32
C TRP A 91 -8.48 -4.74 -10.66
N LYS A 92 -8.68 -6.05 -10.74
CA LYS A 92 -7.79 -7.04 -10.12
C LYS A 92 -6.37 -6.97 -10.68
N ASP A 93 -6.24 -6.82 -12.00
CA ASP A 93 -4.93 -6.71 -12.63
C ASP A 93 -4.21 -5.43 -12.22
N THR A 94 -4.94 -4.31 -12.09
CA THR A 94 -4.38 -3.05 -11.58
C THR A 94 -3.83 -3.20 -10.16
N ILE A 95 -4.56 -3.89 -9.26
CA ILE A 95 -4.10 -4.18 -7.89
C ILE A 95 -2.85 -5.08 -7.91
N THR A 96 -2.84 -6.11 -8.75
CA THR A 96 -1.70 -7.04 -8.89
C THR A 96 -0.46 -6.29 -9.38
N ILE A 97 -0.59 -5.45 -10.39
CA ILE A 97 0.50 -4.61 -10.92
C ILE A 97 1.02 -3.65 -9.84
N LEU A 98 0.12 -2.99 -9.10
CA LEU A 98 0.50 -2.05 -8.06
C LEU A 98 1.27 -2.72 -6.92
N LYS A 99 0.87 -3.93 -6.53
CA LYS A 99 1.61 -4.74 -5.55
C LYS A 99 3.00 -5.12 -6.06
N SER A 100 3.13 -5.53 -7.32
CA SER A 100 4.43 -5.88 -7.90
C SER A 100 5.38 -4.68 -7.95
N CYS A 101 4.86 -3.45 -7.98
CA CYS A 101 5.68 -2.22 -7.96
C CYS A 101 6.39 -1.98 -6.63
N GLU A 102 5.96 -2.59 -5.52
CA GLU A 102 6.56 -2.38 -4.20
C GLU A 102 8.05 -2.72 -4.14
N ALA A 103 8.46 -3.76 -4.87
CA ALA A 103 9.85 -4.19 -4.97
C ALA A 103 10.66 -3.48 -6.08
N LEU A 104 10.01 -2.60 -6.86
CA LEU A 104 10.60 -1.97 -8.05
C LEU A 104 10.93 -0.49 -7.88
N SER A 105 10.95 0.01 -6.64
CA SER A 105 11.37 1.40 -6.36
C SER A 105 12.86 1.58 -6.65
N PRO A 106 13.30 2.70 -7.26
CA PRO A 106 12.48 3.86 -7.70
C PRO A 106 11.94 3.75 -9.14
N TRP A 107 12.21 2.67 -9.87
CA TRP A 107 11.90 2.52 -11.30
C TRP A 107 10.41 2.65 -11.60
N ALA A 108 9.55 1.94 -10.85
CA ALA A 108 8.11 1.98 -11.06
C ALA A 108 7.50 3.37 -10.82
N GLU A 109 8.11 4.16 -9.92
CA GLU A 109 7.73 5.55 -9.68
C GLU A 109 8.17 6.46 -10.83
N ASN A 110 9.42 6.35 -11.27
CA ASN A 110 9.99 7.17 -12.33
C ASN A 110 9.23 6.96 -13.66
N LEU A 111 8.84 5.73 -13.94
CA LEU A 111 8.04 5.37 -15.11
C LEU A 111 6.54 5.63 -14.96
N GLN A 112 6.13 6.25 -13.85
CA GLN A 112 4.74 6.62 -13.53
C GLN A 112 3.77 5.42 -13.48
N ILE A 113 4.26 4.19 -13.32
CA ILE A 113 3.42 2.98 -13.27
C ILE A 113 2.52 3.04 -12.04
N VAL A 114 3.09 3.33 -10.87
CA VAL A 114 2.35 3.45 -9.60
C VAL A 114 1.26 4.52 -9.70
N ARG A 115 1.60 5.69 -10.24
CA ARG A 115 0.63 6.78 -10.41
C ARG A 115 -0.54 6.38 -11.29
N ARG A 116 -0.26 5.79 -12.46
CA ARG A 116 -1.30 5.33 -13.41
C ARG A 116 -2.23 4.29 -12.78
N CYS A 117 -1.67 3.35 -12.02
CA CYS A 117 -2.47 2.37 -11.28
C CYS A 117 -3.37 3.04 -10.23
N CYS A 118 -2.84 3.94 -9.40
CA CYS A 118 -3.61 4.66 -8.40
C CYS A 118 -4.73 5.51 -9.02
N ASP A 119 -4.43 6.24 -10.09
CA ASP A 119 -5.40 7.08 -10.80
C ASP A 119 -6.53 6.23 -11.43
N SER A 120 -6.18 5.06 -12.01
CA SER A 120 -7.15 4.11 -12.57
C SER A 120 -8.07 3.52 -11.50
N LEU A 121 -7.50 3.08 -10.36
CA LEU A 121 -8.29 2.57 -9.23
C LEU A 121 -9.22 3.64 -8.68
N ALA A 122 -8.72 4.85 -8.47
CA ALA A 122 -9.53 5.96 -7.98
C ALA A 122 -10.66 6.33 -8.95
N TRP A 123 -10.42 6.27 -10.26
CA TRP A 123 -11.46 6.53 -11.26
C TRP A 123 -12.55 5.45 -11.24
N LYS A 124 -12.17 4.17 -11.19
CA LYS A 124 -13.11 3.05 -11.12
C LYS A 124 -13.96 3.11 -9.85
N ALA A 125 -13.33 3.32 -8.68
CA ALA A 125 -14.01 3.44 -7.40
C ALA A 125 -15.01 4.63 -7.36
N SER A 126 -14.64 5.77 -7.96
CA SER A 126 -15.50 6.96 -7.98
C SER A 126 -16.73 6.79 -8.89
N ARG A 127 -16.64 6.02 -9.95
CA ARG A 127 -17.78 5.77 -10.86
C ARG A 127 -18.86 4.93 -10.21
N GLU A 128 -18.49 3.96 -9.39
CA GLU A 128 -19.48 3.12 -8.71
C GLU A 128 -20.28 3.89 -7.65
N ASN A 129 -19.62 4.81 -6.95
CA ASN A 129 -20.32 5.69 -6.00
C ASN A 129 -21.34 6.64 -6.68
N SER A 130 -21.28 6.77 -8.02
CA SER A 130 -22.15 7.66 -8.79
C SER A 130 -23.32 6.94 -9.49
N SER A 131 -23.32 5.62 -9.53
CA SER A 131 -24.39 4.82 -10.18
C SER A 131 -25.58 4.63 -9.23
N THR A 132 -26.45 5.61 -9.20
CA THR A 132 -27.81 5.50 -8.65
C THR A 132 -28.68 4.70 -9.62
N GLY A 133 -28.68 3.38 -9.57
CA GLY A 133 -29.56 2.57 -10.40
C GLY A 133 -29.28 1.07 -10.32
N ASP A 134 -30.15 0.36 -9.64
CA ASP A 134 -30.53 -1.06 -9.79
C ASP A 134 -29.48 -2.21 -9.89
N ALA A 135 -28.22 -1.97 -9.62
CA ALA A 135 -27.30 -3.09 -9.37
C ALA A 135 -27.02 -3.16 -7.86
N VAL A 136 -27.51 -4.22 -7.22
CA VAL A 136 -27.20 -4.59 -5.82
C VAL A 136 -25.73 -5.02 -5.78
N HIS A 137 -24.81 -4.09 -5.97
CA HIS A 137 -23.43 -4.24 -5.53
C HIS A 137 -23.35 -3.71 -4.10
N GLU A 138 -22.92 -4.55 -3.18
CA GLU A 138 -22.64 -4.13 -1.80
C GLU A 138 -21.72 -2.91 -1.86
N GLU A 139 -22.18 -1.78 -1.31
CA GLU A 139 -21.35 -0.57 -1.20
C GLU A 139 -20.00 -0.93 -0.59
N GLY A 140 -18.92 -0.74 -1.35
CA GLY A 140 -17.58 -0.91 -0.83
C GLY A 140 -16.93 -2.28 -1.03
N TRP A 141 -17.40 -3.13 -1.96
CA TRP A 141 -16.79 -4.43 -2.29
C TRP A 141 -15.27 -4.34 -2.55
N TRP A 142 -14.78 -3.19 -3.02
CA TRP A 142 -13.39 -2.95 -3.35
C TRP A 142 -12.53 -2.46 -2.16
N PHE A 143 -13.13 -2.20 -0.98
CA PHE A 143 -12.41 -1.74 0.21
C PHE A 143 -11.34 -2.72 0.65
N ASP A 144 -11.66 -4.01 0.66
CA ASP A 144 -10.73 -5.07 1.03
C ASP A 144 -9.53 -5.11 0.10
N ASP A 145 -9.75 -4.89 -1.19
CA ASP A 145 -8.69 -4.93 -2.20
C ASP A 145 -7.68 -3.78 -2.03
N ILE A 146 -8.14 -2.58 -1.69
CA ILE A 146 -7.21 -1.46 -1.44
C ILE A 146 -6.63 -1.47 -0.03
N ALA A 147 -7.33 -2.06 0.94
CA ALA A 147 -6.85 -2.16 2.31
C ALA A 147 -5.65 -3.12 2.47
N ILE A 148 -5.38 -3.98 1.48
CA ILE A 148 -4.19 -4.84 1.47
C ILE A 148 -2.93 -4.15 0.93
N LEU A 149 -3.06 -2.95 0.38
CA LEU A 149 -1.95 -2.20 -0.20
C LEU A 149 -1.14 -1.50 0.90
N ARG A 150 0.11 -1.19 0.61
CA ARG A 150 0.94 -0.36 1.48
C ARG A 150 0.31 1.02 1.69
N ILE A 151 0.62 1.62 2.84
CA ILE A 151 0.04 2.91 3.25
C ILE A 151 0.28 4.05 2.26
N ASP A 152 1.42 4.07 1.58
CA ASP A 152 1.74 5.08 0.57
C ASP A 152 0.85 4.97 -0.68
N HIS A 153 0.59 3.74 -1.16
CA HIS A 153 -0.33 3.50 -2.26
C HIS A 153 -1.78 3.80 -1.85
N PHE A 154 -2.20 3.33 -0.67
CA PHE A 154 -3.51 3.63 -0.11
C PHE A 154 -3.74 5.15 -0.03
N ARG A 155 -2.78 5.90 0.51
CA ARG A 155 -2.87 7.36 0.61
C ARG A 155 -3.06 8.04 -0.75
N ARG A 156 -2.33 7.60 -1.78
CA ARG A 156 -2.48 8.14 -3.14
C ARG A 156 -3.86 7.88 -3.71
N ILE A 157 -4.38 6.66 -3.56
CA ILE A 157 -5.72 6.28 -4.04
C ILE A 157 -6.79 7.10 -3.32
N ILE A 158 -6.76 7.20 -1.99
CA ILE A 158 -7.73 7.98 -1.20
C ILE A 158 -7.67 9.45 -1.55
N THR A 159 -6.48 10.02 -1.74
CA THR A 159 -6.32 11.41 -2.17
C THR A 159 -6.93 11.64 -3.56
N ALA A 160 -6.73 10.71 -4.49
CA ALA A 160 -7.31 10.80 -5.82
C ALA A 160 -8.84 10.62 -5.82
N ILE A 161 -9.38 9.72 -4.99
CA ILE A 161 -10.83 9.53 -4.78
C ILE A 161 -11.46 10.80 -4.20
N ARG A 162 -10.82 11.40 -3.19
CA ARG A 162 -11.28 12.67 -2.59
C ARG A 162 -11.33 13.79 -3.64
N ALA A 163 -10.32 13.91 -4.48
CA ALA A 163 -10.27 14.91 -5.54
C ALA A 163 -11.40 14.77 -6.60
N LYS A 164 -12.04 13.59 -6.67
CA LYS A 164 -13.18 13.31 -7.52
C LYS A 164 -14.54 13.60 -6.88
N GLY A 165 -14.57 14.16 -5.67
CA GLY A 165 -15.78 14.63 -5.01
C GLY A 165 -16.49 13.59 -4.15
N THR A 166 -15.82 12.51 -3.77
CA THR A 166 -16.35 11.53 -2.79
C THR A 166 -16.58 12.21 -1.45
N THR A 167 -17.68 11.88 -0.79
CA THR A 167 -18.10 12.52 0.46
C THR A 167 -17.14 12.20 1.62
N PRO A 168 -16.99 13.11 2.60
CA PRO A 168 -16.10 12.91 3.76
C PRO A 168 -16.42 11.65 4.55
N GLU A 169 -17.70 11.27 4.68
CA GLU A 169 -18.16 10.09 5.41
C GLU A 169 -17.66 8.80 4.77
N ILE A 170 -17.69 8.74 3.43
CA ILE A 170 -17.18 7.59 2.67
C ILE A 170 -15.66 7.51 2.82
N ILE A 171 -14.96 8.62 2.72
CA ILE A 171 -13.50 8.68 2.95
C ILE A 171 -13.16 8.23 4.39
N GLY A 172 -13.94 8.67 5.38
CA GLY A 172 -13.81 8.23 6.76
C GLY A 172 -13.95 6.70 6.90
N LYS A 173 -14.95 6.11 6.27
CA LYS A 173 -15.13 4.64 6.24
C LYS A 173 -13.92 3.90 5.67
N TYR A 174 -13.31 4.39 4.59
CA TYR A 174 -12.11 3.78 4.00
C TYR A 174 -10.93 3.83 4.96
N ILE A 175 -10.72 4.97 5.62
CA ILE A 175 -9.64 5.15 6.58
C ILE A 175 -9.85 4.23 7.80
N MET A 176 -11.07 4.14 8.32
CA MET A 176 -11.42 3.25 9.43
C MET A 176 -11.16 1.79 9.07
N HIS A 177 -11.62 1.33 7.90
CA HIS A 177 -11.42 -0.04 7.45
C HIS A 177 -9.93 -0.39 7.27
N TYR A 178 -9.13 0.53 6.73
CA TYR A 178 -7.68 0.35 6.63
C TYR A 178 -7.02 0.25 8.02
N ALA A 179 -7.43 1.11 8.96
CA ALA A 179 -6.92 1.11 10.32
C ALA A 179 -7.22 -0.22 11.05
N GLU A 180 -8.44 -0.76 10.91
CA GLU A 180 -8.82 -2.06 11.49
C GLU A 180 -7.94 -3.20 11.01
N ARG A 181 -7.56 -3.16 9.75
CA ARG A 181 -6.74 -4.22 9.15
C ARG A 181 -5.27 -4.18 9.59
N TRP A 182 -4.69 -2.99 9.73
CA TRP A 182 -3.25 -2.82 9.93
C TRP A 182 -2.83 -2.44 11.34
N LEU A 183 -3.76 -1.93 12.16
CA LEU A 183 -3.47 -1.50 13.51
C LEU A 183 -4.04 -2.49 14.53
N PRO A 184 -3.20 -3.18 15.33
CA PRO A 184 -3.67 -4.14 16.32
C PRO A 184 -4.53 -3.45 17.39
N GLY A 185 -5.66 -4.06 17.74
CA GLY A 185 -6.59 -3.53 18.76
C GLY A 185 -7.57 -2.46 18.28
N MET A 186 -7.60 -2.16 16.98
CA MET A 186 -8.64 -1.35 16.36
C MET A 186 -9.83 -2.24 15.99
N VAL A 187 -10.73 -2.51 16.93
CA VAL A 187 -11.97 -3.25 16.65
C VAL A 187 -13.12 -2.25 16.58
N MET A 188 -13.67 -2.06 15.39
CA MET A 188 -14.91 -1.29 15.19
C MET A 188 -16.08 -2.26 15.05
N GLU A 189 -17.13 -2.04 15.81
CA GLU A 189 -18.39 -2.72 15.61
C GLU A 189 -19.08 -2.16 14.35
N ILE A 190 -18.65 -2.63 13.16
CA ILE A 190 -19.43 -2.40 11.95
C ILE A 190 -20.55 -3.44 11.96
N GLY A 191 -21.77 -2.98 12.34
CA GLY A 191 -23.03 -3.66 12.10
C GLY A 191 -23.05 -5.18 12.35
N ALA A 192 -23.13 -5.61 13.60
CA ALA A 192 -23.43 -6.98 13.95
C ALA A 192 -24.82 -7.38 13.42
N ARG A 193 -24.88 -7.95 12.23
CA ARG A 193 -25.92 -8.91 11.87
C ARG A 193 -25.29 -10.30 11.85
N GLY A 194 -25.52 -11.03 12.95
CA GLY A 194 -25.29 -12.47 12.93
C GLY A 194 -24.49 -13.03 14.10
N TYR A 195 -25.18 -13.46 15.15
CA TYR A 195 -24.96 -14.60 16.03
C TYR A 195 -23.54 -14.93 16.52
N GLY A 196 -23.32 -14.78 17.81
CA GLY A 196 -22.26 -15.46 18.51
C GLY A 196 -21.99 -14.85 19.89
N HIS A 197 -22.61 -15.39 20.93
CA HIS A 197 -22.20 -15.20 22.32
C HIS A 197 -20.71 -15.55 22.47
N GLY A 198 -19.93 -14.61 22.94
CA GLY A 198 -18.57 -14.79 23.37
C GLY A 198 -18.13 -13.56 24.15
N GLU A 199 -18.25 -13.60 25.47
CA GLU A 199 -17.51 -12.74 26.36
C GLU A 199 -16.02 -12.93 26.05
N ASN A 200 -15.44 -12.05 25.27
CA ASN A 200 -13.99 -11.96 25.15
C ASN A 200 -13.56 -10.59 25.66
N ASP A 201 -13.13 -10.60 26.91
CA ASP A 201 -12.22 -9.63 27.45
C ASP A 201 -11.17 -9.30 26.40
N LEU A 202 -11.13 -8.03 25.97
CA LEU A 202 -10.09 -7.48 25.13
C LEU A 202 -8.77 -7.53 25.91
N GLN A 203 -8.16 -8.70 25.95
CA GLN A 203 -6.77 -8.85 26.33
C GLN A 203 -5.92 -8.17 25.27
N PHE A 204 -5.64 -6.89 25.50
CA PHE A 204 -4.61 -6.15 24.81
C PHE A 204 -3.25 -6.79 25.21
N SER A 205 -2.93 -7.91 24.57
CA SER A 205 -1.66 -8.57 24.77
C SER A 205 -0.61 -7.75 24.02
N ILE A 206 -0.02 -6.76 24.71
CA ILE A 206 1.25 -6.18 24.28
C ILE A 206 2.29 -7.27 24.48
N CYS A 207 2.47 -8.12 23.46
CA CYS A 207 3.63 -8.97 23.37
C CYS A 207 4.82 -8.07 23.04
N CYS A 208 5.43 -7.47 24.07
CA CYS A 208 6.78 -6.93 23.99
C CYS A 208 7.73 -8.12 23.92
N GLN A 209 7.78 -8.80 22.79
CA GLN A 209 8.92 -9.61 22.44
C GLN A 209 9.96 -8.66 21.85
N GLU A 210 10.96 -8.36 22.63
CA GLU A 210 12.22 -7.74 22.22
C GLU A 210 12.98 -8.74 21.35
N GLU A 211 12.53 -8.91 20.11
CA GLU A 211 13.34 -9.52 19.06
C GLU A 211 13.77 -8.40 18.10
N GLU A 212 14.93 -8.55 17.47
CA GLU A 212 15.56 -7.55 16.57
C GLU A 212 14.65 -7.03 15.42
N GLY A 213 13.49 -7.62 15.20
CA GLY A 213 12.41 -7.13 14.32
C GLY A 213 11.49 -6.06 14.93
N GLY A 214 11.51 -5.85 16.24
CA GLY A 214 10.53 -4.98 16.94
C GLY A 214 10.62 -3.51 16.58
N ILE A 215 11.81 -2.98 16.32
CA ILE A 215 12.02 -1.55 15.97
C ILE A 215 11.51 -1.25 14.56
N ALA A 216 11.75 -2.14 13.60
CA ALA A 216 11.29 -1.96 12.23
C ALA A 216 9.75 -1.98 12.15
N HIS A 217 9.12 -2.92 12.85
CA HIS A 217 7.66 -3.04 12.93
C HIS A 217 7.03 -1.82 13.64
N SER A 218 7.64 -1.33 14.72
CA SER A 218 7.20 -0.12 15.42
C SER A 218 7.25 1.13 14.52
N ASN A 219 8.29 1.28 13.71
CA ASN A 219 8.41 2.39 12.77
C ASN A 219 7.39 2.31 11.64
N GLU A 220 7.07 1.12 11.16
CA GLU A 220 6.04 0.91 10.16
C GLU A 220 4.64 1.28 10.71
N GLN A 221 4.30 0.81 11.91
CA GLN A 221 3.05 1.17 12.58
C GLN A 221 2.92 2.68 12.80
N LYS A 222 4.01 3.33 13.24
CA LYS A 222 4.06 4.79 13.37
C LYS A 222 3.76 5.48 12.04
N ALA A 223 4.40 5.06 10.94
CA ALA A 223 4.18 5.64 9.62
C ALA A 223 2.73 5.47 9.13
N ILE A 224 2.12 4.31 9.41
CA ILE A 224 0.70 4.05 9.12
C ILE A 224 -0.18 5.03 9.91
N ILE A 225 0.01 5.12 11.23
CA ILE A 225 -0.78 5.99 12.11
C ILE A 225 -0.69 7.45 11.66
N GLU A 226 0.51 7.97 11.45
CA GLU A 226 0.74 9.36 11.01
C GLU A 226 0.10 9.63 9.65
N SER A 227 0.19 8.68 8.72
CA SER A 227 -0.44 8.79 7.41
C SER A 227 -1.96 8.79 7.51
N LEU A 228 -2.56 7.91 8.32
CA LEU A 228 -4.00 7.87 8.52
C LEU A 228 -4.53 9.15 9.15
N ILE A 229 -3.86 9.68 10.20
CA ILE A 229 -4.24 10.93 10.84
C ILE A 229 -4.23 12.09 9.83
N SER A 230 -3.20 12.18 9.01
CA SER A 230 -3.07 13.24 8.00
C SER A 230 -4.11 13.17 6.88
N MET A 231 -4.72 11.99 6.66
CA MET A 231 -5.77 11.79 5.66
C MET A 231 -7.19 12.01 6.19
N LEU A 232 -7.39 12.08 7.51
CA LEU A 232 -8.72 12.25 8.11
C LEU A 232 -9.43 13.49 7.54
N PRO A 233 -10.69 13.35 7.10
CA PRO A 233 -11.48 14.50 6.71
C PRO A 233 -11.67 15.47 7.88
N PRO A 234 -11.71 16.78 7.64
CA PRO A 234 -11.89 17.77 8.72
C PRO A 234 -13.31 17.79 9.31
N GLN A 235 -14.29 17.21 8.60
CA GLN A 235 -15.68 17.16 9.03
C GLN A 235 -15.84 16.19 10.22
N GLN A 236 -16.58 16.61 11.25
CA GLN A 236 -16.80 15.82 12.46
C GLN A 236 -17.56 14.51 12.19
N GLU A 237 -18.52 14.56 11.25
CA GLU A 237 -19.38 13.43 10.89
C GLU A 237 -18.66 12.32 10.11
N ALA A 238 -17.45 12.60 9.61
CA ALA A 238 -16.70 11.67 8.75
C ALA A 238 -16.20 10.43 9.49
N VAL A 239 -15.90 10.55 10.79
CA VAL A 239 -15.39 9.46 11.63
C VAL A 239 -15.98 9.55 13.03
N SER A 240 -16.15 8.39 13.70
CA SER A 240 -16.73 8.36 15.06
C SER A 240 -15.73 8.86 16.13
N CYS A 241 -16.26 9.39 17.24
CA CYS A 241 -15.47 9.77 18.40
C CYS A 241 -14.67 8.57 18.95
N LYS A 242 -15.27 7.37 19.00
CA LYS A 242 -14.62 6.12 19.38
C LYS A 242 -13.37 5.85 18.54
N PHE A 243 -13.46 5.99 17.22
CA PHE A 243 -12.33 5.80 16.32
C PHE A 243 -11.22 6.82 16.58
N LEU A 244 -11.55 8.10 16.76
CA LEU A 244 -10.56 9.15 17.07
C LEU A 244 -9.84 8.88 18.39
N LEU A 245 -10.55 8.42 19.43
CA LEU A 245 -9.97 8.01 20.71
C LEU A 245 -9.01 6.83 20.57
N GLN A 246 -9.39 5.83 19.80
CA GLN A 246 -8.51 4.69 19.51
C GLN A 246 -7.26 5.14 18.73
N MET A 247 -7.42 5.98 17.71
CA MET A 247 -6.29 6.55 16.97
C MET A 247 -5.37 7.38 17.87
N LEU A 248 -5.92 8.15 18.80
CA LEU A 248 -5.15 8.92 19.77
C LEU A 248 -4.33 8.00 20.69
N LYS A 249 -4.94 6.94 21.22
CA LYS A 249 -4.23 5.92 22.02
C LYS A 249 -3.08 5.29 21.25
N MET A 250 -3.30 4.94 19.99
CA MET A 250 -2.26 4.36 19.13
C MET A 250 -1.17 5.38 18.79
N ALA A 251 -1.54 6.63 18.51
CA ALA A 251 -0.57 7.71 18.24
C ALA A 251 0.36 7.96 19.44
N MET A 252 -0.16 7.90 20.65
CA MET A 252 0.64 8.01 21.89
C MET A 252 1.53 6.77 22.09
N LEU A 253 1.00 5.57 21.88
CA LEU A 253 1.74 4.31 22.05
C LEU A 253 2.95 4.22 21.11
N TYR A 254 2.76 4.56 19.84
CA TYR A 254 3.81 4.50 18.81
C TYR A 254 4.59 5.82 18.66
N SER A 255 4.44 6.75 19.61
CA SER A 255 5.18 8.02 19.65
C SER A 255 5.08 8.79 18.32
N ALA A 256 3.87 8.96 17.82
CA ALA A 256 3.60 9.78 16.64
C ALA A 256 4.02 11.24 16.86
N THR A 257 4.15 11.99 15.78
CA THR A 257 4.57 13.40 15.82
C THR A 257 3.65 14.23 16.73
N PRO A 258 4.17 15.01 17.67
CA PRO A 258 3.36 15.77 18.66
C PRO A 258 2.29 16.66 18.01
N ALA A 259 2.57 17.23 16.85
CA ALA A 259 1.60 18.06 16.13
C ALA A 259 0.34 17.26 15.72
N LEU A 260 0.50 16.00 15.30
CA LEU A 260 -0.61 15.11 14.93
C LEU A 260 -1.40 14.65 16.16
N ILE A 261 -0.71 14.40 17.28
CA ILE A 261 -1.36 14.08 18.55
C ILE A 261 -2.23 15.25 18.99
N SER A 262 -1.69 16.49 19.00
CA SER A 262 -2.46 17.67 19.36
C SER A 262 -3.65 17.92 18.44
N GLU A 263 -3.54 17.61 17.15
CA GLU A 263 -4.68 17.71 16.23
C GLU A 263 -5.77 16.69 16.57
N LEU A 264 -5.39 15.45 16.91
CA LEU A 264 -6.35 14.43 17.37
C LEU A 264 -7.02 14.82 18.69
N GLU A 265 -6.24 15.31 19.68
CA GLU A 265 -6.77 15.77 20.97
C GLU A 265 -7.81 16.86 20.78
N LYS A 266 -7.53 17.83 19.92
CA LYS A 266 -8.46 18.89 19.59
C LYS A 266 -9.75 18.36 18.96
N ARG A 267 -9.64 17.43 18.02
CA ARG A 267 -10.81 16.81 17.35
C ARG A 267 -11.63 15.97 18.31
N VAL A 268 -10.99 15.16 19.15
CA VAL A 268 -11.65 14.39 20.23
C VAL A 268 -12.38 15.34 21.19
N GLY A 269 -11.74 16.44 21.59
CA GLY A 269 -12.35 17.45 22.47
C GLY A 269 -13.65 18.05 21.91
N MET A 270 -13.71 18.24 20.57
CA MET A 270 -14.92 18.74 19.90
C MET A 270 -16.07 17.70 19.81
N MET A 271 -15.77 16.41 19.99
CA MET A 271 -16.74 15.31 19.87
C MET A 271 -16.91 14.54 21.18
N LEU A 272 -16.46 15.11 22.30
CA LEU A 272 -16.43 14.41 23.59
C LEU A 272 -17.81 14.03 24.11
N GLU A 273 -18.84 14.76 23.70
CA GLU A 273 -20.25 14.47 24.03
C GLU A 273 -20.72 13.12 23.46
N ASP A 274 -20.11 12.66 22.36
CA ASP A 274 -20.43 11.39 21.72
C ASP A 274 -19.61 10.20 22.29
N ALA A 275 -18.69 10.47 23.23
CA ALA A 275 -17.84 9.44 23.81
C ALA A 275 -18.56 8.64 24.88
N SER A 276 -18.45 7.31 24.83
CA SER A 276 -18.88 6.46 25.93
C SER A 276 -17.79 6.38 27.03
N VAL A 277 -18.20 6.09 28.27
CA VAL A 277 -17.25 5.90 29.39
C VAL A 277 -16.23 4.79 29.05
N ASN A 278 -16.64 3.74 28.37
CA ASN A 278 -15.77 2.63 27.99
C ASN A 278 -14.69 3.05 26.98
N ASP A 279 -14.99 4.02 26.11
CA ASP A 279 -14.02 4.52 25.12
C ASP A 279 -12.90 5.34 25.76
N LEU A 280 -13.18 5.95 26.92
CA LEU A 280 -12.24 6.79 27.67
C LEU A 280 -11.32 5.96 28.59
N LEU A 281 -11.68 4.72 28.92
CA LEU A 281 -10.88 3.88 29.79
C LEU A 281 -9.58 3.47 29.08
N ILE A 282 -8.45 3.87 29.66
CA ILE A 282 -7.12 3.38 29.27
C ILE A 282 -6.77 2.24 30.24
N PRO A 283 -6.57 1.01 29.76
CA PRO A 283 -6.13 -0.09 30.62
C PRO A 283 -4.80 0.30 31.30
N SER A 284 -4.82 0.37 32.62
CA SER A 284 -3.61 0.67 33.40
C SER A 284 -2.79 -0.63 33.53
N TYR A 285 -1.74 -0.76 32.74
CA TYR A 285 -0.74 -1.82 32.91
C TYR A 285 0.22 -1.46 34.03
N LYS A 286 -0.24 -1.47 35.28
CA LYS A 286 0.67 -1.58 36.42
C LYS A 286 1.14 -3.02 36.45
N ASN A 287 2.39 -3.26 36.07
CA ASN A 287 3.14 -4.44 36.47
C ASN A 287 3.10 -4.49 37.99
N PHE A 288 2.20 -5.31 38.56
CA PHE A 288 2.29 -5.72 39.94
C PHE A 288 3.56 -6.57 40.05
N ASP A 289 4.64 -5.94 40.45
CA ASP A 289 5.86 -6.60 40.91
C ASP A 289 5.49 -7.42 42.17
N LYS A 290 5.09 -8.69 41.92
CA LYS A 290 4.89 -9.69 42.99
C LYS A 290 6.25 -10.21 43.44
N GLY A 291 7.03 -9.36 44.05
CA GLY A 291 8.30 -9.78 44.51
C GLY A 291 8.89 -8.89 45.59
N LYS A 292 8.26 -8.87 46.79
CA LYS A 292 8.92 -8.70 48.08
C LYS A 292 7.91 -8.52 49.20
N LEU A 293 7.28 -9.63 49.59
CA LEU A 293 6.77 -9.81 50.92
C LEU A 293 7.54 -10.98 51.49
N THR A 294 8.73 -10.73 52.04
CA THR A 294 9.40 -11.61 52.99
C THR A 294 9.87 -10.77 54.15
N LYS A 295 9.21 -11.05 55.25
CA LYS A 295 9.54 -10.77 56.65
C LYS A 295 9.28 -9.37 57.16
#